data_44e9bd890351038e09c48fe79596aa9f
#
_entry.id   44e9bd890351038e09c48fe79596aa9f
#
_cell.length_a   1.000
_cell.length_b   1.000
_cell.length_c   1.000
_cell.angle_alpha   90.00
_cell.angle_beta   90.00
_cell.angle_gamma   90.00
#
_symmetry.space_group_name_H-M   'P 1'
#
loop_
_entity.id
_entity.type
_entity.pdbx_description
1 polymer ?
#
loop_
_entity_poly.entity_id
_entity_poly.type
_entity_poly.pdbx_seq_one_letter_code
_entity_poly.pdbx_strand_id
1 'polypeptide(L)'
;MSEPLLQRGDAVAEAIERAIVAREFEDRLPPERALAERYRVSRGTVREAIGKLVARGLLSRRQGAGTFINDDTDRRTAEIWSDMVDRHPRLQESLIEFRTMMECRTAELAATRHTAADRRRLQQVARDVDAAYGASDRRVQIEADVAYHRAIADAAHNPVFSYLMGSLLNLLHDHVQLSIAGMQPDTEPSRQLRAQHQALIDAILSRDSAAAGRAAGRHMDYVRVQLNDLRSVA
;
A
#
# COMPACT_ATOMS: atom_id res chain seq x y z
N MET A 1 12.35 29.16 31.79
CA MET A 1 12.94 29.59 30.50
C MET A 1 12.06 28.96 29.40
N SER A 2 11.32 29.78 28.65
CA SER A 2 10.44 29.28 27.58
C SER A 2 11.31 28.94 26.37
N GLU A 3 11.24 27.69 25.90
CA GLU A 3 11.85 27.30 24.63
C GLU A 3 11.41 28.22 23.48
N PRO A 4 12.30 28.60 22.56
CA PRO A 4 11.97 29.45 21.42
C PRO A 4 10.80 28.88 20.63
N LEU A 5 9.85 29.69 20.21
CA LEU A 5 8.67 29.31 19.42
C LEU A 5 9.01 28.49 18.16
N LEU A 6 10.15 28.75 17.52
CA LEU A 6 10.67 28.01 16.37
C LEU A 6 10.97 26.54 16.70
N GLN A 7 11.55 26.23 17.88
CA GLN A 7 11.83 24.85 18.31
C GLN A 7 10.54 24.08 18.61
N ARG A 8 9.49 24.76 19.09
CA ARG A 8 8.19 24.11 19.33
C ARG A 8 7.46 23.75 18.03
N GLY A 9 7.56 24.59 17.00
CA GLY A 9 7.00 24.30 15.68
C GLY A 9 7.65 23.07 15.04
N ASP A 10 8.97 22.94 15.16
CA ASP A 10 9.70 21.77 14.64
C ASP A 10 9.35 20.49 15.40
N ALA A 11 9.31 20.53 16.72
CA ALA A 11 8.92 19.38 17.53
C ALA A 11 7.49 18.89 17.24
N VAL A 12 6.56 19.82 16.99
CA VAL A 12 5.19 19.47 16.58
C VAL A 12 5.15 18.91 15.15
N ALA A 13 5.94 19.47 14.24
CA ALA A 13 6.04 18.93 12.87
C ALA A 13 6.57 17.50 12.88
N GLU A 14 7.64 17.22 13.62
CA GLU A 14 8.16 15.86 13.80
C GLU A 14 7.15 14.92 14.46
N ALA A 15 6.38 15.39 15.44
CA ALA A 15 5.36 14.58 16.10
C ALA A 15 4.21 14.22 15.14
N ILE A 16 3.77 15.17 14.29
CA ILE A 16 2.78 14.93 13.24
C ILE A 16 3.35 13.96 12.20
N GLU A 17 4.59 14.15 11.77
CA GLU A 17 5.26 13.27 10.82
C GLU A 17 5.34 11.82 11.33
N ARG A 18 5.75 11.62 12.59
CA ARG A 18 5.73 10.30 13.24
C ARG A 18 4.33 9.68 13.28
N ALA A 19 3.30 10.46 13.56
CA ALA A 19 1.92 9.99 13.58
C ALA A 19 1.40 9.61 12.18
N ILE A 20 1.82 10.34 11.13
CA ILE A 20 1.56 9.98 9.74
C ILE A 20 2.22 8.65 9.38
N VAL A 21 3.51 8.50 9.70
CA VAL A 21 4.27 7.26 9.47
C VAL A 21 3.66 6.08 10.23
N ALA A 22 3.18 6.31 11.46
CA ALA A 22 2.49 5.31 12.28
C ALA A 22 1.04 5.05 11.83
N ARG A 23 0.55 5.71 10.76
CA ARG A 23 -0.83 5.63 10.25
C ARG A 23 -1.91 5.92 11.31
N GLU A 24 -1.61 6.84 12.23
CA GLU A 24 -2.59 7.31 13.22
C GLU A 24 -3.63 8.25 12.62
N PHE A 25 -3.38 8.75 11.42
CA PHE A 25 -4.30 9.53 10.60
C PHE A 25 -4.55 8.78 9.28
N GLU A 26 -5.77 8.83 8.82
CA GLU A 26 -6.16 8.31 7.50
C GLU A 26 -5.71 9.30 6.40
N ASP A 27 -6.62 9.80 5.56
CA ASP A 27 -6.29 10.68 4.42
C ASP A 27 -6.08 12.13 4.80
N ARG A 28 -6.49 12.58 6.01
CA ARG A 28 -6.42 13.96 6.45
C ARG A 28 -6.08 14.13 7.91
N LEU A 29 -5.46 15.26 8.22
CA LEU A 29 -5.23 15.63 9.61
C LEU A 29 -6.53 16.08 10.29
N PRO A 30 -6.64 15.86 11.61
CA PRO A 30 -7.65 16.50 12.44
C PRO A 30 -7.58 18.04 12.33
N PRO A 31 -8.68 18.76 12.63
CA PRO A 31 -8.67 20.21 12.65
C PRO A 31 -7.55 20.79 13.55
N GLU A 32 -6.98 21.96 13.16
CA GLU A 32 -5.89 22.62 13.90
C GLU A 32 -6.19 22.75 15.42
N ARG A 33 -7.48 22.92 15.79
CA ARG A 33 -7.89 22.99 17.21
C ARG A 33 -7.65 21.66 17.92
N ALA A 34 -8.02 20.54 17.32
CA ALA A 34 -7.85 19.21 17.91
C ALA A 34 -6.36 18.84 18.02
N LEU A 35 -5.55 19.21 17.00
CA LEU A 35 -4.10 19.02 17.06
C LEU A 35 -3.44 19.90 18.14
N ALA A 36 -3.91 21.14 18.33
CA ALA A 36 -3.42 22.02 19.39
C ALA A 36 -3.70 21.43 20.78
N GLU A 37 -4.87 20.87 21.00
CA GLU A 37 -5.26 20.14 22.21
C GLU A 37 -4.38 18.89 22.40
N ARG A 38 -4.24 18.06 21.36
CA ARG A 38 -3.46 16.80 21.38
C ARG A 38 -1.99 17.04 21.74
N TYR A 39 -1.36 18.03 21.11
CA TYR A 39 0.07 18.33 21.32
C TYR A 39 0.31 19.39 22.40
N ARG A 40 -0.74 19.91 23.04
CA ARG A 40 -0.67 20.92 24.13
C ARG A 40 0.10 22.17 23.71
N VAL A 41 -0.18 22.67 22.52
CA VAL A 41 0.45 23.88 21.95
C VAL A 41 -0.60 24.87 21.44
N SER A 42 -0.17 26.08 21.06
CA SER A 42 -1.06 27.06 20.44
C SER A 42 -1.47 26.62 19.02
N ARG A 43 -2.65 27.07 18.54
CA ARG A 43 -3.06 26.87 17.15
C ARG A 43 -2.07 27.49 16.15
N GLY A 44 -1.39 28.57 16.53
CA GLY A 44 -0.32 29.19 15.73
C GLY A 44 0.85 28.25 15.51
N THR A 45 1.29 27.56 16.58
CA THR A 45 2.36 26.55 16.52
C THR A 45 1.98 25.37 15.63
N VAL A 46 0.74 24.89 15.72
CA VAL A 46 0.23 23.84 14.83
C VAL A 46 0.22 24.30 13.37
N ARG A 47 -0.24 25.52 13.11
CA ARG A 47 -0.27 26.09 11.75
C ARG A 47 1.10 26.24 11.14
N GLU A 48 2.09 26.64 11.94
CA GLU A 48 3.49 26.69 11.55
C GLU A 48 4.03 25.29 11.23
N ALA A 49 3.80 24.32 12.12
CA ALA A 49 4.19 22.91 11.88
C ALA A 49 3.59 22.34 10.59
N ILE A 50 2.28 22.53 10.38
CA ILE A 50 1.61 22.14 9.15
C ILE A 50 2.23 22.87 7.94
N GLY A 51 2.55 24.16 8.05
CA GLY A 51 3.21 24.91 6.99
C GLY A 51 4.55 24.31 6.57
N LYS A 52 5.36 23.89 7.55
CA LYS A 52 6.64 23.20 7.31
C LYS A 52 6.44 21.85 6.60
N LEU A 53 5.45 21.06 7.01
CA LEU A 53 5.13 19.78 6.38
C LEU A 53 4.54 19.94 4.96
N VAL A 54 3.78 21.01 4.72
CA VAL A 54 3.32 21.38 3.36
C VAL A 54 4.50 21.79 2.49
N ALA A 55 5.43 22.59 3.00
CA ALA A 55 6.64 22.99 2.25
C ALA A 55 7.55 21.79 1.91
N ARG A 56 7.53 20.75 2.75
CA ARG A 56 8.22 19.46 2.50
C ARG A 56 7.44 18.49 1.60
N GLY A 57 6.24 18.88 1.17
CA GLY A 57 5.40 18.04 0.31
C GLY A 57 4.66 16.90 1.03
N LEU A 58 4.76 16.78 2.36
CA LEU A 58 4.07 15.74 3.14
C LEU A 58 2.58 16.00 3.32
N LEU A 59 2.17 17.25 3.24
CA LEU A 59 0.78 17.68 3.40
C LEU A 59 0.35 18.63 2.29
N SER A 60 -0.93 18.67 2.01
CA SER A 60 -1.57 19.68 1.16
C SER A 60 -2.75 20.35 1.87
N ARG A 61 -2.93 21.65 1.62
CA ARG A 61 -4.10 22.40 2.10
C ARG A 61 -5.11 22.53 0.99
N ARG A 62 -6.36 22.13 1.26
CA ARG A 62 -7.48 22.38 0.37
C ARG A 62 -8.41 23.39 1.03
N GLN A 63 -8.65 24.52 0.36
CA GLN A 63 -9.46 25.60 0.90
C GLN A 63 -10.87 25.11 1.25
N GLY A 64 -11.30 25.35 2.50
CA GLY A 64 -12.60 24.89 3.00
C GLY A 64 -12.69 23.39 3.35
N ALA A 65 -11.76 22.55 2.91
CA ALA A 65 -11.82 21.10 3.12
C ALA A 65 -10.82 20.58 4.18
N GLY A 66 -9.76 21.34 4.49
CA GLY A 66 -8.79 20.98 5.53
C GLY A 66 -7.39 20.69 5.03
N THR A 67 -6.60 19.99 5.86
CA THR A 67 -5.23 19.58 5.54
C THR A 67 -5.19 18.08 5.30
N PHE A 68 -4.71 17.70 4.13
CA PHE A 68 -4.64 16.31 3.68
C PHE A 68 -3.20 15.81 3.71
N ILE A 69 -3.05 14.54 4.01
CA ILE A 69 -1.78 13.84 3.85
C ILE A 69 -1.57 13.65 2.35
N ASN A 70 -0.40 14.05 1.85
CA ASN A 70 -0.14 13.98 0.42
C ASN A 70 0.16 12.54 0.00
N ASP A 71 -0.87 11.89 -0.53
CA ASP A 71 -0.71 10.81 -1.51
C ASP A 71 -0.50 11.38 -2.96
N ASP A 72 -0.76 12.69 -3.15
CA ASP A 72 -0.76 13.31 -4.49
C ASP A 72 0.63 13.45 -5.13
N THR A 73 1.71 13.55 -4.35
CA THR A 73 3.08 13.51 -4.91
C THR A 73 3.37 12.10 -5.44
N ASP A 74 2.91 11.08 -4.74
CA ASP A 74 3.01 9.69 -5.15
C ASP A 74 2.13 9.43 -6.37
N ARG A 75 0.92 9.98 -6.40
CA ARG A 75 -0.01 9.82 -7.52
C ARG A 75 0.52 10.44 -8.82
N ARG A 76 1.02 11.67 -8.78
CA ARG A 76 1.57 12.35 -9.97
C ARG A 76 2.85 11.69 -10.46
N THR A 77 3.70 11.24 -9.53
CA THR A 77 4.88 10.44 -9.85
C THR A 77 4.46 9.08 -10.41
N ALA A 78 3.45 8.44 -9.83
CA ALA A 78 2.90 7.18 -10.30
C ALA A 78 2.30 7.31 -11.72
N GLU A 79 1.57 8.39 -12.03
CA GLU A 79 1.03 8.64 -13.37
C GLU A 79 2.15 8.78 -14.43
N ILE A 80 3.25 9.51 -14.11
CA ILE A 80 4.40 9.64 -15.01
C ILE A 80 5.10 8.29 -15.19
N TRP A 81 5.29 7.53 -14.12
CA TRP A 81 5.91 6.22 -14.18
C TRP A 81 5.03 5.20 -14.89
N SER A 82 3.69 5.23 -14.69
CA SER A 82 2.75 4.37 -15.40
C SER A 82 2.86 4.57 -16.91
N ASP A 83 2.82 5.83 -17.37
CA ASP A 83 2.98 6.19 -18.77
C ASP A 83 4.35 5.76 -19.37
N MET A 84 5.42 5.80 -18.55
CA MET A 84 6.74 5.29 -18.95
C MET A 84 6.78 3.77 -19.02
N VAL A 85 6.18 3.11 -18.03
CA VAL A 85 6.11 1.64 -17.94
C VAL A 85 5.33 1.07 -19.11
N ASP A 86 4.20 1.68 -19.48
CA ASP A 86 3.37 1.25 -20.61
C ASP A 86 4.13 1.32 -21.94
N ARG A 87 5.00 2.32 -22.09
CA ARG A 87 5.79 2.52 -23.31
C ARG A 87 7.09 1.72 -23.36
N HIS A 88 7.57 1.20 -22.23
CA HIS A 88 8.87 0.53 -22.14
C HIS A 88 8.78 -0.89 -21.53
N PRO A 89 8.64 -1.94 -22.36
CA PRO A 89 8.50 -3.33 -21.91
C PRO A 89 9.58 -3.79 -20.92
N ARG A 90 10.84 -3.37 -21.10
CA ARG A 90 11.93 -3.69 -20.16
C ARG A 90 11.74 -3.08 -18.78
N LEU A 91 11.13 -1.91 -18.70
CA LEU A 91 10.84 -1.27 -17.41
C LEU A 91 9.74 -2.03 -16.65
N GLN A 92 8.77 -2.59 -17.38
CA GLN A 92 7.75 -3.44 -16.77
C GLN A 92 8.35 -4.72 -16.18
N GLU A 93 9.26 -5.39 -16.90
CA GLU A 93 9.97 -6.57 -16.38
C GLU A 93 10.72 -6.23 -15.10
N SER A 94 11.45 -5.10 -15.09
CA SER A 94 12.19 -4.62 -13.91
C SER A 94 11.26 -4.30 -12.73
N LEU A 95 10.07 -3.76 -12.98
CA LEU A 95 9.08 -3.50 -11.93
C LEU A 95 8.48 -4.79 -11.37
N ILE A 96 8.21 -5.78 -12.20
CA ILE A 96 7.74 -7.09 -11.74
C ILE A 96 8.83 -7.81 -10.94
N GLU A 97 10.09 -7.72 -11.35
CA GLU A 97 11.22 -8.22 -10.58
C GLU A 97 11.30 -7.57 -9.19
N PHE A 98 11.22 -6.24 -9.14
CA PHE A 98 11.21 -5.48 -7.89
C PHE A 98 9.99 -5.84 -7.02
N ARG A 99 8.79 -5.93 -7.62
CA ARG A 99 7.59 -6.38 -6.91
C ARG A 99 7.76 -7.77 -6.32
N THR A 100 8.29 -8.71 -7.11
CA THR A 100 8.54 -10.08 -6.64
C THR A 100 9.42 -10.10 -5.40
N MET A 101 10.54 -9.36 -5.41
CA MET A 101 11.43 -9.22 -4.26
C MET A 101 10.69 -8.65 -3.03
N MET A 102 9.90 -7.61 -3.22
CA MET A 102 9.13 -6.95 -2.16
C MET A 102 8.07 -7.88 -1.57
N GLU A 103 7.29 -8.54 -2.42
CA GLU A 103 6.22 -9.46 -2.02
C GLU A 103 6.77 -10.67 -1.23
N CYS A 104 7.83 -11.29 -1.72
CA CYS A 104 8.48 -12.39 -1.01
C CYS A 104 8.96 -11.93 0.38
N ARG A 105 9.65 -10.79 0.44
CA ARG A 105 10.21 -10.31 1.70
C ARG A 105 9.16 -9.85 2.70
N THR A 106 8.11 -9.17 2.25
CA THR A 106 7.01 -8.76 3.13
C THR A 106 6.24 -9.96 3.67
N ALA A 107 6.00 -10.99 2.85
CA ALA A 107 5.38 -12.24 3.29
C ALA A 107 6.18 -12.97 4.37
N GLU A 108 7.50 -13.10 4.19
CA GLU A 108 8.40 -13.67 5.19
C GLU A 108 8.36 -12.91 6.51
N LEU A 109 8.39 -11.59 6.46
CA LEU A 109 8.34 -10.74 7.64
C LEU A 109 6.96 -10.75 8.30
N ALA A 110 5.88 -10.72 7.52
CA ALA A 110 4.51 -10.84 8.03
C ALA A 110 4.31 -12.17 8.77
N ALA A 111 4.84 -13.28 8.24
CA ALA A 111 4.78 -14.57 8.91
C ALA A 111 5.41 -14.54 10.32
N THR A 112 6.53 -13.80 10.48
CA THR A 112 7.23 -13.73 11.78
C THR A 112 6.69 -12.66 12.71
N ARG A 113 6.13 -11.57 12.18
CA ARG A 113 5.85 -10.34 12.94
C ARG A 113 4.39 -10.06 13.19
N HIS A 114 3.46 -10.67 12.43
CA HIS A 114 2.04 -10.32 12.53
C HIS A 114 1.51 -10.50 13.96
N THR A 115 0.73 -9.50 14.39
CA THR A 115 0.03 -9.48 15.67
C THR A 115 -1.33 -10.18 15.57
N ALA A 116 -2.05 -10.30 16.69
CA ALA A 116 -3.42 -10.80 16.69
C ALA A 116 -4.39 -9.87 15.91
N ALA A 117 -4.11 -8.57 15.86
CA ALA A 117 -4.89 -7.63 15.06
C ALA A 117 -4.65 -7.84 13.57
N ASP A 118 -3.36 -7.96 13.16
CA ASP A 118 -3.00 -8.26 11.79
C ASP A 118 -3.58 -9.59 11.31
N ARG A 119 -3.54 -10.62 12.17
CA ARG A 119 -4.15 -11.92 11.87
C ARG A 119 -5.62 -11.78 11.46
N ARG A 120 -6.40 -11.00 12.22
CA ARG A 120 -7.82 -10.75 11.90
C ARG A 120 -7.96 -9.99 10.57
N ARG A 121 -7.11 -8.98 10.35
CA ARG A 121 -7.10 -8.21 9.10
C ARG A 121 -6.73 -9.08 7.90
N LEU A 122 -5.69 -9.88 7.99
CA LEU A 122 -5.24 -10.81 6.96
C LEU A 122 -6.34 -11.84 6.61
N GLN A 123 -7.00 -12.40 7.61
CA GLN A 123 -8.14 -13.29 7.39
C GLN A 123 -9.31 -12.58 6.72
N GLN A 124 -9.55 -11.30 7.03
CA GLN A 124 -10.62 -10.55 6.38
C GLN A 124 -10.30 -10.28 4.91
N VAL A 125 -9.13 -9.74 4.59
CA VAL A 125 -8.77 -9.46 3.18
C VAL A 125 -8.67 -10.75 2.35
N ALA A 126 -8.31 -11.88 2.95
CA ALA A 126 -8.34 -13.17 2.27
C ALA A 126 -9.76 -13.60 1.88
N ARG A 127 -10.75 -13.39 2.76
CA ARG A 127 -12.17 -13.61 2.42
C ARG A 127 -12.67 -12.62 1.37
N ASP A 128 -12.26 -11.37 1.46
CA ASP A 128 -12.69 -10.32 0.54
C ASP A 128 -12.17 -10.59 -0.89
N VAL A 129 -10.90 -10.97 -1.04
CA VAL A 129 -10.33 -11.34 -2.34
C VAL A 129 -10.95 -12.64 -2.87
N ASP A 130 -11.22 -13.61 -2.00
CA ASP A 130 -11.89 -14.86 -2.36
C ASP A 130 -13.31 -14.60 -2.91
N ALA A 131 -14.09 -13.75 -2.23
CA ALA A 131 -15.41 -13.34 -2.68
C ALA A 131 -15.38 -12.53 -3.99
N ALA A 132 -14.34 -11.68 -4.16
CA ALA A 132 -14.18 -10.85 -5.35
C ALA A 132 -13.97 -11.66 -6.63
N TYR A 133 -13.43 -12.88 -6.55
CA TYR A 133 -13.32 -13.77 -7.72
C TYR A 133 -14.68 -14.20 -8.31
N GLY A 134 -15.75 -14.15 -7.52
CA GLY A 134 -17.11 -14.37 -8.00
C GLY A 134 -17.81 -13.10 -8.51
N ALA A 135 -17.21 -11.93 -8.35
CA ALA A 135 -17.81 -10.68 -8.77
C ALA A 135 -17.62 -10.43 -10.27
N SER A 136 -18.67 -9.94 -10.92
CA SER A 136 -18.60 -9.50 -12.33
C SER A 136 -17.95 -8.11 -12.49
N ASP A 137 -17.90 -7.31 -11.43
CA ASP A 137 -17.27 -5.98 -11.42
C ASP A 137 -15.78 -6.12 -11.18
N ARG A 138 -15.01 -5.86 -12.22
CA ARG A 138 -13.55 -5.92 -12.22
C ARG A 138 -12.92 -4.95 -11.20
N ARG A 139 -13.53 -3.80 -10.96
CA ARG A 139 -13.04 -2.85 -9.98
C ARG A 139 -13.02 -3.46 -8.57
N VAL A 140 -14.06 -4.23 -8.22
CA VAL A 140 -14.12 -4.95 -6.93
C VAL A 140 -12.98 -5.96 -6.81
N GLN A 141 -12.65 -6.67 -7.89
CA GLN A 141 -11.54 -7.63 -7.92
C GLN A 141 -10.20 -6.94 -7.68
N ILE A 142 -9.95 -5.81 -8.36
CA ILE A 142 -8.70 -5.05 -8.25
C ILE A 142 -8.55 -4.43 -6.86
N GLU A 143 -9.59 -3.80 -6.33
CA GLU A 143 -9.58 -3.20 -5.00
C GLU A 143 -9.30 -4.25 -3.93
N ALA A 144 -9.88 -5.45 -4.05
CA ALA A 144 -9.65 -6.56 -3.12
C ALA A 144 -8.21 -7.10 -3.20
N ASP A 145 -7.66 -7.25 -4.42
CA ASP A 145 -6.28 -7.70 -4.65
C ASP A 145 -5.26 -6.70 -4.06
N VAL A 146 -5.43 -5.41 -4.35
CA VAL A 146 -4.60 -4.34 -3.79
C VAL A 146 -4.67 -4.32 -2.26
N ALA A 147 -5.88 -4.43 -1.68
CA ALA A 147 -6.07 -4.46 -0.23
C ALA A 147 -5.40 -5.69 0.42
N TYR A 148 -5.41 -6.83 -0.27
CA TYR A 148 -4.77 -8.07 0.16
C TYR A 148 -3.25 -7.91 0.27
N HIS A 149 -2.58 -7.49 -0.80
CA HIS A 149 -1.12 -7.30 -0.81
C HIS A 149 -0.66 -6.19 0.15
N ARG A 150 -1.43 -5.11 0.26
CA ARG A 150 -1.17 -4.04 1.22
C ARG A 150 -1.26 -4.54 2.66
N ALA A 151 -2.24 -5.36 3.00
CA ALA A 151 -2.37 -5.91 4.35
C ALA A 151 -1.20 -6.83 4.72
N ILE A 152 -0.64 -7.59 3.78
CA ILE A 152 0.57 -8.39 3.99
C ILE A 152 1.78 -7.48 4.26
N ALA A 153 1.96 -6.42 3.47
CA ALA A 153 3.05 -5.47 3.66
C ALA A 153 2.95 -4.75 5.02
N ASP A 154 1.74 -4.40 5.46
CA ASP A 154 1.50 -3.77 6.76
C ASP A 154 1.83 -4.74 7.93
N ALA A 155 1.46 -6.02 7.79
CA ALA A 155 1.76 -7.06 8.77
C ALA A 155 3.26 -7.41 8.88
N ALA A 156 4.09 -6.94 7.95
CA ALA A 156 5.54 -7.02 8.05
C ALA A 156 6.13 -6.07 9.13
N HIS A 157 5.33 -5.13 9.66
CA HIS A 157 5.74 -4.13 10.65
C HIS A 157 7.03 -3.40 10.29
N ASN A 158 7.13 -3.02 9.02
CA ASN A 158 8.16 -2.14 8.50
C ASN A 158 7.50 -1.05 7.66
N PRO A 159 7.44 0.20 8.17
CA PRO A 159 6.72 1.28 7.50
C PRO A 159 7.28 1.61 6.11
N VAL A 160 8.57 1.34 5.86
CA VAL A 160 9.17 1.53 4.54
C VAL A 160 8.61 0.54 3.53
N PHE A 161 8.45 -0.74 3.91
CA PHE A 161 7.81 -1.73 3.05
C PHE A 161 6.34 -1.40 2.78
N SER A 162 5.59 -0.99 3.81
CA SER A 162 4.17 -0.60 3.64
C SER A 162 4.03 0.58 2.67
N TYR A 163 4.90 1.60 2.80
CA TYR A 163 4.91 2.77 1.93
C TYR A 163 5.26 2.40 0.48
N LEU A 164 6.39 1.72 0.29
CA LEU A 164 6.85 1.32 -1.06
C LEU A 164 5.88 0.36 -1.74
N MET A 165 5.28 -0.58 -1.00
CA MET A 165 4.28 -1.48 -1.56
C MET A 165 3.02 -0.73 -1.99
N GLY A 166 2.54 0.22 -1.17
CA GLY A 166 1.40 1.07 -1.55
C GLY A 166 1.66 1.86 -2.82
N SER A 167 2.82 2.52 -2.92
CA SER A 167 3.22 3.27 -4.10
C SER A 167 3.37 2.38 -5.34
N LEU A 168 3.96 1.19 -5.17
CA LEU A 168 4.14 0.21 -6.24
C LEU A 168 2.81 -0.34 -6.76
N LEU A 169 1.88 -0.69 -5.86
CA LEU A 169 0.56 -1.19 -6.23
C LEU A 169 -0.27 -0.11 -6.96
N ASN A 170 -0.14 1.16 -6.57
CA ASN A 170 -0.74 2.28 -7.29
C ASN A 170 -0.14 2.44 -8.69
N LEU A 171 1.19 2.35 -8.82
CA LEU A 171 1.88 2.41 -10.10
C LEU A 171 1.50 1.25 -11.03
N LEU A 172 1.32 0.06 -10.47
CA LEU A 172 0.97 -1.16 -11.21
C LEU A 172 -0.55 -1.37 -11.31
N HIS A 173 -1.37 -0.40 -10.93
CA HIS A 173 -2.83 -0.52 -10.95
C HIS A 173 -3.33 -1.01 -12.31
N ASP A 174 -2.85 -0.43 -13.41
CA ASP A 174 -3.22 -0.82 -14.77
C ASP A 174 -2.69 -2.22 -15.14
N HIS A 175 -1.53 -2.62 -14.60
CA HIS A 175 -1.00 -3.98 -14.77
C HIS A 175 -1.76 -5.02 -13.96
N VAL A 176 -2.21 -4.68 -12.74
CA VAL A 176 -3.12 -5.52 -11.96
C VAL A 176 -4.45 -5.67 -12.72
N GLN A 177 -4.95 -4.57 -13.30
CA GLN A 177 -6.10 -4.62 -14.20
C GLN A 177 -5.89 -5.60 -15.37
N LEU A 178 -4.74 -5.56 -16.03
CA LEU A 178 -4.43 -6.44 -17.14
C LEU A 178 -4.29 -7.90 -16.70
N SER A 179 -3.61 -8.19 -15.60
CA SER A 179 -3.46 -9.57 -15.09
C SER A 179 -4.80 -10.19 -14.67
N ILE A 180 -5.73 -9.37 -14.20
CA ILE A 180 -7.11 -9.79 -13.87
C ILE A 180 -8.04 -9.72 -15.10
N ALA A 181 -7.65 -9.02 -16.17
CA ALA A 181 -8.49 -8.72 -17.33
C ALA A 181 -9.05 -9.95 -18.05
N GLY A 182 -8.32 -11.05 -18.08
CA GLY A 182 -8.73 -12.31 -18.68
C GLY A 182 -9.45 -13.27 -17.72
N MET A 183 -9.55 -12.91 -16.44
CA MET A 183 -10.09 -13.79 -15.42
C MET A 183 -11.61 -13.63 -15.33
N GLN A 184 -12.32 -14.53 -15.98
CA GLN A 184 -13.74 -14.70 -15.73
C GLN A 184 -13.95 -15.61 -14.51
N PRO A 185 -15.06 -15.44 -13.76
CA PRO A 185 -15.43 -16.37 -12.70
C PRO A 185 -15.36 -17.82 -13.16
N ASP A 186 -14.87 -18.71 -12.30
CA ASP A 186 -14.79 -20.16 -12.52
C ASP A 186 -13.88 -20.64 -13.66
N THR A 187 -13.02 -19.76 -14.21
CA THR A 187 -11.98 -20.19 -15.15
C THR A 187 -10.78 -20.81 -14.44
N GLU A 188 -9.98 -21.59 -15.16
CA GLU A 188 -8.75 -22.18 -14.61
C GLU A 188 -7.77 -21.13 -14.08
N PRO A 189 -7.49 -20.01 -14.79
CA PRO A 189 -6.67 -18.93 -14.26
C PRO A 189 -7.19 -18.34 -12.94
N SER A 190 -8.50 -18.12 -12.84
CA SER A 190 -9.14 -17.61 -11.63
C SER A 190 -8.97 -18.58 -10.44
N ARG A 191 -9.20 -19.89 -10.68
CA ARG A 191 -9.01 -20.91 -9.63
C ARG A 191 -7.56 -21.02 -9.17
N GLN A 192 -6.59 -20.93 -10.09
CA GLN A 192 -5.17 -20.97 -9.76
C GLN A 192 -4.73 -19.76 -8.92
N LEU A 193 -5.14 -18.54 -9.31
CA LEU A 193 -4.81 -17.34 -8.56
C LEU A 193 -5.41 -17.37 -7.15
N ARG A 194 -6.68 -17.78 -7.05
CA ARG A 194 -7.38 -17.98 -5.78
C ARG A 194 -6.63 -18.97 -4.86
N ALA A 195 -6.20 -20.10 -5.40
CA ALA A 195 -5.44 -21.10 -4.65
C ALA A 195 -4.07 -20.57 -4.18
N GLN A 196 -3.41 -19.72 -4.98
CA GLN A 196 -2.13 -19.11 -4.62
C GLN A 196 -2.30 -18.08 -3.50
N HIS A 197 -3.32 -17.22 -3.56
CA HIS A 197 -3.63 -16.29 -2.47
C HIS A 197 -3.93 -17.05 -1.17
N GLN A 198 -4.73 -18.11 -1.23
CA GLN A 198 -5.01 -18.91 -0.04
C GLN A 198 -3.73 -19.55 0.53
N ALA A 199 -2.88 -20.15 -0.30
CA ALA A 199 -1.64 -20.77 0.14
C ALA A 199 -0.67 -19.75 0.78
N LEU A 200 -0.63 -18.51 0.26
CA LEU A 200 0.19 -17.43 0.82
C LEU A 200 -0.30 -17.02 2.21
N ILE A 201 -1.60 -16.78 2.37
CA ILE A 201 -2.19 -16.43 3.66
C ILE A 201 -2.00 -17.56 4.69
N ASP A 202 -2.21 -18.83 4.31
CA ASP A 202 -2.05 -19.97 5.20
C ASP A 202 -0.61 -20.08 5.71
N ALA A 203 0.38 -19.87 4.85
CA ALA A 203 1.79 -19.86 5.22
C ALA A 203 2.12 -18.72 6.19
N ILE A 204 1.58 -17.51 5.96
CA ILE A 204 1.76 -16.37 6.87
C ILE A 204 1.11 -16.66 8.22
N LEU A 205 -0.14 -17.12 8.25
CA LEU A 205 -0.89 -17.38 9.48
C LEU A 205 -0.36 -18.56 10.30
N SER A 206 0.31 -19.52 9.64
CA SER A 206 1.02 -20.62 10.30
C SER A 206 2.42 -20.23 10.82
N ARG A 207 2.87 -18.99 10.58
CA ARG A 207 4.18 -18.47 10.93
C ARG A 207 5.37 -19.19 10.25
N ASP A 208 5.11 -19.83 9.11
CA ASP A 208 6.17 -20.42 8.27
C ASP A 208 6.72 -19.36 7.28
N SER A 209 7.75 -18.66 7.73
CA SER A 209 8.40 -17.59 6.94
C SER A 209 8.92 -18.10 5.59
N ALA A 210 9.55 -19.28 5.57
CA ALA A 210 10.09 -19.84 4.35
C ALA A 210 8.98 -20.27 3.37
N ALA A 211 7.89 -20.87 3.86
CA ALA A 211 6.74 -21.20 3.04
C ALA A 211 6.04 -19.95 2.51
N ALA A 212 5.91 -18.89 3.32
CA ALA A 212 5.31 -17.62 2.93
C ALA A 212 6.10 -16.96 1.77
N GLY A 213 7.44 -16.88 1.88
CA GLY A 213 8.29 -16.37 0.81
C GLY A 213 8.16 -17.19 -0.49
N ARG A 214 8.18 -18.53 -0.38
CA ARG A 214 7.97 -19.39 -1.56
C ARG A 214 6.57 -19.27 -2.17
N ALA A 215 5.54 -19.10 -1.36
CA ALA A 215 4.17 -18.91 -1.85
C ALA A 215 4.03 -17.59 -2.59
N ALA A 216 4.58 -16.50 -2.05
CA ALA A 216 4.63 -15.20 -2.71
C ALA A 216 5.41 -15.29 -4.05
N GLY A 217 6.56 -15.97 -4.07
CA GLY A 217 7.33 -16.17 -5.29
C GLY A 217 6.54 -16.90 -6.38
N ARG A 218 5.86 -18.01 -6.07
CA ARG A 218 5.01 -18.73 -7.02
C ARG A 218 3.86 -17.88 -7.54
N HIS A 219 3.24 -17.09 -6.67
CA HIS A 219 2.20 -16.14 -7.05
C HIS A 219 2.74 -15.12 -8.05
N MET A 220 3.87 -14.51 -7.79
CA MET A 220 4.47 -13.51 -8.67
C MET A 220 4.99 -14.09 -9.99
N ASP A 221 5.51 -15.32 -9.98
CA ASP A 221 5.86 -16.03 -11.21
C ASP A 221 4.64 -16.27 -12.09
N TYR A 222 3.52 -16.63 -11.50
CA TYR A 222 2.25 -16.79 -12.22
C TYR A 222 1.78 -15.46 -12.82
N VAL A 223 1.76 -14.39 -12.04
CA VAL A 223 1.40 -13.03 -12.51
C VAL A 223 2.28 -12.62 -13.69
N ARG A 224 3.59 -12.87 -13.62
CA ARG A 224 4.53 -12.56 -14.70
C ARG A 224 4.21 -13.33 -15.99
N VAL A 225 3.87 -14.61 -15.90
CA VAL A 225 3.49 -15.42 -17.07
C VAL A 225 2.20 -14.88 -17.70
N GLN A 226 1.17 -14.60 -16.89
CA GLN A 226 -0.09 -14.06 -17.38
C GLN A 226 0.10 -12.71 -18.12
N LEU A 227 0.93 -11.83 -17.60
CA LEU A 227 1.23 -10.56 -18.25
C LEU A 227 1.96 -10.72 -19.58
N ASN A 228 2.85 -11.69 -19.70
CA ASN A 228 3.58 -11.97 -20.94
C ASN A 228 2.67 -12.60 -22.01
N ASP A 229 1.77 -13.49 -21.61
CA ASP A 229 0.82 -14.13 -22.53
C ASP A 229 -0.15 -13.12 -23.14
N LEU A 230 -0.67 -12.19 -22.34
CA LEU A 230 -1.57 -11.13 -22.81
C LEU A 230 -0.90 -10.21 -23.85
N ARG A 231 0.40 -9.98 -23.74
CA ARG A 231 1.19 -9.16 -24.67
C ARG A 231 1.47 -9.87 -26.00
N SER A 232 1.59 -11.18 -25.98
CA SER A 232 1.84 -11.94 -27.20
C SER A 232 0.63 -12.00 -28.12
N VAL A 233 -0.55 -11.60 -27.62
CA VAL A 233 -1.86 -11.64 -28.33
C VAL A 233 -2.32 -10.25 -28.79
N ALA A 234 -1.72 -9.16 -28.28
CA ALA A 234 -2.02 -7.77 -28.61
C ALA A 234 -1.08 -7.21 -29.68
#